data_318a3fbd79190489bd33cc679466987c
#
_entry.id   318a3fbd79190489bd33cc679466987c
#
_cell.length_a   1.000
_cell.length_b   1.000
_cell.length_c   1.000
_cell.angle_alpha   90.00
_cell.angle_beta   90.00
_cell.angle_gamma   90.00
#
_symmetry.space_group_name_H-M   'P 1'
#
loop_
_entity.id
_entity.type
_entity.pdbx_description
1 polymer ?
#
loop_
_entity_poly.entity_id
_entity_poly.type
_entity_poly.pdbx_seq_one_letter_code
_entity_poly.pdbx_strand_id
1 'polypeptide(L)' 'MAKYTEWLTEEGLIKIEGWARDGLIDKQIAQNIGVSERTFTDWKKKFSSISSALKKGKEVVDRQVENA' A
#
# COMPACT_ATOMS: atom_id res chain seq x y z
N MET A 1 -9.89 -7.67 13.79
CA MET A 1 -8.48 -7.29 13.73
C MET A 1 -7.84 -7.70 12.41
N ALA A 2 -7.21 -6.77 11.73
CA ALA A 2 -6.60 -7.07 10.46
C ALA A 2 -5.35 -7.94 10.64
N LYS A 3 -5.25 -9.02 9.90
CA LYS A 3 -4.09 -9.90 9.94
C LYS A 3 -3.21 -9.61 8.72
N TYR A 4 -1.92 -9.48 8.94
CA TYR A 4 -1.00 -9.21 7.83
C TYR A 4 -1.07 -10.28 6.73
N THR A 5 -1.40 -11.52 7.09
CA THR A 5 -1.50 -12.61 6.12
C THR A 5 -2.57 -12.36 5.05
N GLU A 6 -3.66 -11.68 5.41
CA GLU A 6 -4.69 -11.34 4.44
C GLU A 6 -4.19 -10.33 3.42
N TRP A 7 -3.26 -9.48 3.82
CA TRP A 7 -2.72 -8.42 2.97
C TRP A 7 -1.49 -8.86 2.19
N LEU A 8 -0.99 -10.07 2.45
CA LEU A 8 0.08 -10.67 1.66
C LEU A 8 -0.46 -11.48 0.49
N THR A 9 -1.78 -11.70 0.44
CA THR A 9 -2.41 -12.39 -0.69
C THR A 9 -2.45 -11.46 -1.90
N GLU A 10 -2.60 -12.05 -3.09
CA GLU A 10 -2.72 -11.28 -4.32
C GLU A 10 -3.84 -10.24 -4.23
N GLU A 11 -4.97 -10.64 -3.68
CA GLU A 11 -6.12 -9.75 -3.52
C GLU A 11 -5.81 -8.57 -2.62
N GLY A 12 -5.16 -8.82 -1.49
CA GLY A 12 -4.78 -7.77 -0.56
C GLY A 12 -3.76 -6.82 -1.17
N LEU A 13 -2.78 -7.36 -1.89
CA LEU A 13 -1.76 -6.54 -2.54
C LEU A 13 -2.35 -5.66 -3.64
N ILE A 14 -3.32 -6.18 -4.38
CA ILE A 14 -4.02 -5.40 -5.40
C ILE A 14 -4.75 -4.22 -4.77
N LYS A 15 -5.38 -4.42 -3.62
CA LYS A 15 -6.06 -3.35 -2.91
C LYS A 15 -5.08 -2.27 -2.46
N ILE A 16 -3.94 -2.67 -1.90
CA ILE A 16 -2.91 -1.73 -1.46
C ILE A 16 -2.38 -0.94 -2.65
N GLU A 17 -2.10 -1.63 -3.75
CA GLU A 17 -1.63 -0.97 -4.97
C GLU A 17 -2.64 0.04 -5.48
N GLY A 18 -3.92 -0.33 -5.49
CA GLY A 18 -4.99 0.57 -5.91
C GLY A 18 -5.08 1.82 -5.05
N TRP A 19 -4.95 1.67 -3.74
CA TRP A 19 -4.97 2.83 -2.84
C TRP A 19 -3.78 3.75 -3.08
N ALA A 20 -2.60 3.18 -3.30
CA ALA A 20 -1.41 3.98 -3.60
C ALA A 20 -1.56 4.70 -4.94
N ARG A 21 -2.17 4.04 -5.91
CA ARG A 21 -2.48 4.64 -7.22
C ARG A 21 -3.45 5.81 -7.09
N ASP A 22 -4.40 5.70 -6.16
CA ASP A 22 -5.36 6.76 -5.90
C ASP A 22 -4.74 7.95 -5.15
N GLY A 23 -3.49 7.83 -4.75
CA GLY A 23 -2.79 8.90 -4.08
C GLY A 23 -2.88 8.88 -2.56
N LEU A 24 -3.36 7.80 -1.97
CA LEU A 24 -3.45 7.69 -0.52
C LEU A 24 -2.04 7.61 0.09
N ILE A 25 -1.89 8.27 1.24
CA ILE A 25 -0.64 8.17 2.00
C ILE A 25 -0.68 6.94 2.92
N ASP A 26 0.47 6.57 3.45
CA ASP A 26 0.59 5.39 4.32
C ASP A 26 -0.40 5.40 5.47
N LYS A 27 -0.60 6.55 6.08
CA LYS A 27 -1.55 6.69 7.19
C LYS A 27 -2.97 6.33 6.76
N GLN A 28 -3.38 6.81 5.60
CA GLN A 28 -4.71 6.53 5.07
C GLN A 28 -4.88 5.05 4.72
N ILE A 29 -3.86 4.47 4.12
CA ILE A 29 -3.88 3.05 3.76
C ILE A 29 -3.95 2.20 5.04
N ALA A 30 -3.16 2.55 6.06
CA ALA A 30 -3.20 1.85 7.34
C ALA A 30 -4.59 1.91 7.97
N GLN A 31 -5.25 3.05 7.91
CA GLN A 31 -6.61 3.21 8.42
C GLN A 31 -7.59 2.32 7.66
N ASN A 32 -7.45 2.22 6.34
CA ASN A 32 -8.30 1.37 5.53
C ASN A 32 -8.12 -0.11 5.89
N ILE A 33 -6.90 -0.50 6.21
CA ILE A 33 -6.59 -1.87 6.64
C ILE A 33 -7.10 -2.14 8.06
N GLY A 34 -7.08 -1.11 8.91
CA GLY A 34 -7.50 -1.23 10.30
C GLY A 34 -6.33 -1.39 11.26
N VAL A 35 -5.14 -0.89 10.88
CA VAL A 35 -3.95 -0.93 11.74
C VAL A 35 -3.38 0.47 11.89
N SER A 36 -2.48 0.65 12.85
CA SER A 36 -1.81 1.93 13.04
C SER A 36 -0.79 2.16 11.93
N GLU A 37 -0.45 3.42 11.68
CA GLU A 37 0.56 3.78 10.70
C GLU A 37 1.90 3.09 11.03
N ARG A 38 2.23 3.04 12.31
CA ARG A 38 3.46 2.39 12.76
C ARG A 38 3.49 0.91 12.41
N THR A 39 2.37 0.22 12.63
CA THR A 39 2.25 -1.20 12.29
C THR A 39 2.41 -1.40 10.79
N PHE A 40 1.77 -0.54 10.00
CA PHE A 40 1.87 -0.62 8.55
C PHE A 40 3.31 -0.37 8.08
N THR A 41 4.00 0.59 8.69
CA THR A 41 5.40 0.87 8.39
C THR A 41 6.27 -0.35 8.66
N ASP A 42 6.02 -1.05 9.77
CA ASP A 42 6.73 -2.29 10.10
C ASP A 42 6.45 -3.36 9.04
N TRP A 43 5.21 -3.46 8.58
CA TRP A 43 4.85 -4.41 7.53
C TRP A 43 5.61 -4.12 6.24
N LYS A 44 5.76 -2.87 5.88
CA LYS A 44 6.52 -2.49 4.68
C LYS A 44 7.97 -2.94 4.78
N LYS A 45 8.55 -2.87 5.96
CA LYS A 45 9.92 -3.30 6.19
C LYS A 45 10.06 -4.82 6.19
N LYS A 46 9.09 -5.52 6.77
CA LYS A 46 9.12 -6.98 6.90
C LYS A 46 8.71 -7.68 5.61
N PHE A 47 7.78 -7.12 4.89
CA PHE A 47 7.18 -7.77 3.72
C PHE A 47 7.42 -6.93 2.48
N SER A 48 8.39 -7.36 1.68
CA SER A 48 8.74 -6.66 0.45
C SER A 48 7.59 -6.61 -0.54
N SER A 49 6.68 -7.59 -0.49
CA SER A 49 5.50 -7.60 -1.36
C SER A 49 4.63 -6.36 -1.15
N ILE A 50 4.42 -5.97 0.11
CA ILE A 50 3.64 -4.77 0.43
C ILE A 50 4.35 -3.52 -0.06
N SER A 51 5.65 -3.44 0.18
CA SER A 51 6.46 -2.32 -0.28
C SER A 51 6.44 -2.21 -1.79
N SER A 52 6.55 -3.34 -2.50
CA SER A 52 6.50 -3.37 -3.96
C SER A 52 5.15 -2.92 -4.49
N ALA A 53 4.05 -3.34 -3.87
CA ALA A 53 2.71 -2.92 -4.28
C ALA A 53 2.54 -1.41 -4.15
N LEU A 54 3.01 -0.83 -3.05
CA LEU A 54 2.96 0.61 -2.84
C LEU A 54 3.77 1.35 -3.89
N LYS A 55 4.97 0.86 -4.17
CA LYS A 55 5.85 1.47 -5.16
C LYS A 55 5.23 1.46 -6.55
N LYS A 56 4.64 0.33 -6.94
CA LYS A 56 3.97 0.22 -8.24
C LYS A 56 2.83 1.22 -8.37
N GLY A 57 2.02 1.35 -7.33
CA GLY A 57 0.92 2.31 -7.35
C GLY A 57 1.42 3.74 -7.49
N LYS A 58 2.44 4.10 -6.75
CA LYS A 58 3.01 5.45 -6.80
C LYS A 58 3.67 5.75 -8.15
N GLU A 59 4.29 4.77 -8.76
CA GLU A 59 4.92 4.95 -10.06
C GLU A 59 3.91 5.36 -11.13
N VAL A 60 2.71 4.78 -11.09
CA VAL A 60 1.65 5.16 -12.04
C VAL A 60 1.25 6.61 -11.86
N VAL A 61 1.09 7.04 -10.61
CA VAL A 61 0.74 8.44 -10.29
C VAL A 61 1.83 9.38 -10.77
N ASP A 62 3.09 9.05 -10.49
CA ASP A 62 4.21 9.89 -10.88
C ASP A 62 4.30 10.04 -12.40
N ARG A 63 4.06 8.96 -13.14
CA ARG A 63 4.05 9.01 -14.60
C ARG A 63 2.95 9.92 -15.14
N GLN A 64 1.78 9.86 -14.54
CA GLN A 64 0.67 10.73 -14.94
C GLN A 64 1.00 12.19 -14.75
N VAL A 65 1.68 12.52 -13.66
CA VAL A 65 2.10 13.89 -13.36
C VAL A 65 3.12 14.36 -14.39
N GLU A 66 4.06 13.51 -14.76
CA GLU A 66 5.09 13.88 -15.74
C GLU A 66 4.51 14.12 -17.13
N ASN A 67 3.47 13.40 -17.48
CA ASN A 67 2.86 13.49 -18.80
C ASN A 67 1.84 14.62 -18.89
N ALA A 68 1.48 15.20 -17.77
CA ALA A 68 0.58 16.34 -17.78
C ALA A 68 1.34 17.64 -18.02
#